data_5b39f95134f22ea4dd53957672e79986
#
_entry.id   5b39f95134f22ea4dd53957672e79986
#
_cell.length_a   1.000
_cell.length_b   1.000
_cell.length_c   1.000
_cell.angle_alpha   90.00
_cell.angle_beta   90.00
_cell.angle_gamma   90.00
#
_symmetry.space_group_name_H-M   'P 1'
#
loop_
_entity.id
_entity.type
_entity.pdbx_description
1 polymer ?
#
loop_
_entity_poly.entity_id
_entity_poly.type
_entity_poly.pdbx_seq_one_letter_code
_entity_poly.pdbx_strand_id
1 'polypeptide(L)'
;MKPNDLEFGITHHFSDGLYAKESFFKAGMSVLKHTHNFSHLSILAMGKVVVLKGEELEIIEAPACIEIKAGLTHGVKAITDCVWFCIHATDETDPSKVDEILIKGD
;
A
#
# COMPACT_ATOMS: atom_id res chain seq x y z
N MET A 1 15.00 9.87 2.24
CA MET A 1 14.24 9.00 1.31
C MET A 1 14.78 7.58 1.36
N LYS A 2 13.91 6.61 1.49
CA LYS A 2 14.31 5.21 1.47
C LYS A 2 14.65 4.78 0.04
N PRO A 3 15.66 3.90 -0.15
CA PRO A 3 15.95 3.38 -1.49
C PRO A 3 14.73 2.80 -2.22
N ASN A 4 13.82 2.15 -1.48
CA ASN A 4 12.60 1.58 -2.05
C ASN A 4 11.70 2.62 -2.70
N ASP A 5 11.65 3.83 -2.16
CA ASP A 5 10.79 4.89 -2.68
C ASP A 5 11.18 5.29 -4.10
N LEU A 6 12.48 5.32 -4.38
CA LEU A 6 12.98 5.57 -5.73
C LEU A 6 12.72 4.38 -6.65
N GLU A 7 12.95 3.17 -6.14
CA GLU A 7 12.86 1.94 -6.92
C GLU A 7 11.44 1.64 -7.36
N PHE A 8 10.44 1.89 -6.48
CA PHE A 8 9.06 1.54 -6.76
C PHE A 8 8.18 2.75 -7.09
N GLY A 9 8.77 3.92 -7.29
CA GLY A 9 8.00 5.11 -7.66
C GLY A 9 7.00 5.50 -6.59
N ILE A 10 7.45 5.59 -5.33
CA ILE A 10 6.59 5.93 -4.20
C ILE A 10 6.54 7.44 -4.00
N THR A 11 5.33 7.99 -3.83
CA THR A 11 5.08 9.38 -3.51
C THR A 11 4.26 9.46 -2.23
N HIS A 12 4.68 10.32 -1.32
CA HIS A 12 4.01 10.53 -0.04
C HIS A 12 3.15 11.79 -0.11
N HIS A 13 1.88 11.67 0.31
CA HIS A 13 0.94 12.78 0.36
C HIS A 13 0.44 12.95 1.78
N PHE A 14 0.52 14.18 2.30
CA PHE A 14 0.10 14.48 3.66
C PHE A 14 -0.98 15.55 3.68
N SER A 15 -1.94 15.39 4.58
CA SER A 15 -2.93 16.39 4.90
C SER A 15 -3.21 16.32 6.39
N ASP A 16 -4.03 17.22 6.92
CA ASP A 16 -4.32 17.25 8.35
C ASP A 16 -4.91 15.91 8.80
N GLY A 17 -4.16 15.17 9.61
CA GLY A 17 -4.61 13.90 10.15
C GLY A 17 -4.68 12.74 9.15
N LEU A 18 -4.18 12.93 7.92
CA LEU A 18 -4.25 11.91 6.87
C LEU A 18 -2.91 11.76 6.15
N TYR A 19 -2.64 10.54 5.74
CA TYR A 19 -1.48 10.20 4.92
C TYR A 19 -1.91 9.27 3.81
N ALA A 20 -1.49 9.55 2.58
CA ALA A 20 -1.67 8.66 1.44
C ALA A 20 -0.32 8.32 0.83
N LYS A 21 -0.04 7.03 0.73
CA LYS A 21 1.16 6.52 0.07
C LYS A 21 0.76 6.07 -1.33
N GLU A 22 1.26 6.76 -2.34
CA GLU A 22 1.02 6.43 -3.74
C GLU A 22 2.19 5.61 -4.25
N SER A 23 1.88 4.44 -4.83
CA SER A 23 2.90 3.52 -5.35
C SER A 23 2.61 3.22 -6.81
N PHE A 24 3.63 3.32 -7.65
CA PHE A 24 3.56 2.87 -9.03
C PHE A 24 4.26 1.51 -9.12
N PHE A 25 3.55 0.50 -9.62
CA PHE A 25 4.11 -0.84 -9.83
C PHE A 25 4.10 -1.16 -11.32
N LYS A 26 5.22 -1.62 -11.83
CA LYS A 26 5.26 -2.19 -13.19
C LYS A 26 4.68 -3.60 -13.14
N ALA A 27 4.11 -4.03 -14.28
CA ALA A 27 3.61 -5.39 -14.42
C ALA A 27 4.66 -6.42 -13.93
N GLY A 28 4.21 -7.37 -13.13
CA GLY A 28 5.07 -8.42 -12.56
C GLY A 28 5.73 -8.09 -11.23
N MET A 29 5.71 -6.82 -10.82
CA MET A 29 6.28 -6.43 -9.52
C MET A 29 5.36 -6.84 -8.38
N SER A 30 5.93 -7.20 -7.25
CA SER A 30 5.16 -7.50 -6.05
C SER A 30 5.72 -6.77 -4.84
N VAL A 31 4.80 -6.44 -3.92
CA VAL A 31 5.15 -5.88 -2.62
C VAL A 31 5.24 -7.05 -1.65
N LEU A 32 6.28 -7.05 -0.82
CA LEU A 32 6.45 -8.08 0.19
C LEU A 32 5.28 -8.09 1.15
N LYS A 33 4.94 -9.29 1.63
CA LYS A 33 3.89 -9.45 2.63
C LYS A 33 4.27 -8.73 3.92
N HIS A 34 3.33 -8.00 4.48
CA HIS A 34 3.52 -7.38 5.78
C HIS A 34 2.18 -7.25 6.49
N THR A 35 2.26 -6.98 7.79
CA THR A 35 1.10 -6.84 8.66
C THR A 35 1.07 -5.40 9.18
N HIS A 36 -0.06 -4.73 9.00
CA HIS A 36 -0.24 -3.36 9.47
C HIS A 36 -0.71 -3.33 10.92
N ASN A 37 -0.32 -2.27 11.65
CA ASN A 37 -0.80 -2.03 13.01
C ASN A 37 -2.24 -1.56 13.03
N PHE A 38 -2.69 -0.90 11.96
CA PHE A 38 -4.02 -0.29 11.86
C PHE A 38 -4.68 -0.70 10.57
N SER A 39 -6.01 -0.82 10.60
CA SER A 39 -6.78 -1.00 9.37
C SER A 39 -6.68 0.26 8.53
N HIS A 40 -6.68 0.11 7.22
CA HIS A 40 -6.62 1.24 6.30
C HIS A 40 -7.35 0.92 5.01
N LEU A 41 -7.62 1.97 4.25
CA LEU A 41 -8.18 1.83 2.91
C LEU A 41 -7.06 1.88 1.88
N SER A 42 -7.19 1.05 0.86
CA SER A 42 -6.33 1.09 -0.32
C SER A 42 -7.17 1.32 -1.56
N ILE A 43 -6.66 2.14 -2.47
CA ILE A 43 -7.34 2.43 -3.73
C ILE A 43 -6.43 2.00 -4.87
N LEU A 44 -6.94 1.12 -5.72
CA LEU A 44 -6.32 0.80 -7.00
C LEU A 44 -6.87 1.77 -8.02
N ALA A 45 -6.07 2.76 -8.40
CA ALA A 45 -6.49 3.83 -9.30
C ALA A 45 -6.32 3.47 -10.77
N MET A 46 -5.37 2.59 -11.08
CA MET A 46 -5.08 2.18 -12.45
C MET A 46 -4.53 0.75 -12.42
N GLY A 47 -4.95 -0.07 -13.37
CA GLY A 47 -4.37 -1.39 -13.63
C GLY A 47 -5.12 -2.54 -12.98
N LYS A 48 -4.43 -3.68 -12.87
CA LYS A 48 -4.97 -4.94 -12.34
C LYS A 48 -3.93 -5.59 -11.46
N VAL A 49 -4.36 -6.09 -10.29
CA VAL A 49 -3.49 -6.72 -9.30
C VAL A 49 -4.07 -8.02 -8.79
N VAL A 50 -3.20 -8.89 -8.25
CA VAL A 50 -3.60 -9.98 -7.37
C VAL A 50 -3.30 -9.53 -5.95
N VAL A 51 -4.28 -9.60 -5.08
CA VAL A 51 -4.12 -9.26 -3.65
C VAL A 51 -4.20 -10.54 -2.82
N LEU A 52 -3.21 -10.71 -1.95
CA LEU A 52 -3.23 -11.76 -0.93
C LEU A 52 -3.74 -11.14 0.37
N LYS A 53 -4.84 -11.67 0.90
CA LYS A 53 -5.41 -11.25 2.20
C LYS A 53 -5.49 -12.49 3.09
N GLY A 54 -4.57 -12.64 4.05
CA GLY A 54 -4.44 -13.86 4.80
C GLY A 54 -4.06 -15.00 3.86
N GLU A 55 -4.94 -15.98 3.68
CA GLU A 55 -4.72 -17.11 2.78
C GLU A 55 -5.50 -16.99 1.47
N GLU A 56 -6.30 -15.94 1.32
CA GLU A 56 -7.14 -15.75 0.14
C GLU A 56 -6.45 -14.90 -0.90
N LEU A 57 -6.60 -15.30 -2.18
CA LEU A 57 -6.12 -14.54 -3.33
C LEU A 57 -7.32 -13.97 -4.07
N GLU A 58 -7.21 -12.70 -4.45
CA GLU A 58 -8.28 -12.02 -5.18
C GLU A 58 -7.68 -11.17 -6.30
N ILE A 59 -8.23 -11.29 -7.51
CA ILE A 59 -7.86 -10.43 -8.63
C ILE A 59 -8.75 -9.20 -8.59
N ILE A 60 -8.13 -8.02 -8.62
CA ILE A 60 -8.84 -6.74 -8.52
C ILE A 60 -8.45 -5.87 -9.70
N GLU A 61 -9.45 -5.26 -10.34
CA GLU A 61 -9.25 -4.36 -11.47
C GLU A 61 -9.71 -2.95 -11.10
N ALA A 62 -8.92 -1.95 -11.51
CA ALA A 62 -9.21 -0.55 -11.22
C ALA A 62 -10.46 -0.06 -11.97
N PRO A 63 -11.22 0.90 -11.39
CA PRO A 63 -10.98 1.48 -10.07
C PRO A 63 -11.57 0.61 -8.97
N ALA A 64 -10.87 0.51 -7.85
CA ALA A 64 -11.34 -0.28 -6.71
C ALA A 64 -10.85 0.31 -5.40
N CYS A 65 -11.67 0.17 -4.36
CA CYS A 65 -11.32 0.58 -3.00
C CYS A 65 -11.45 -0.65 -2.10
N ILE A 66 -10.41 -0.94 -1.31
CA ILE A 66 -10.31 -2.16 -0.52
C ILE A 66 -9.93 -1.80 0.90
N GLU A 67 -10.54 -2.46 1.87
CA GLU A 67 -10.09 -2.36 3.26
C GLU A 67 -9.02 -3.42 3.54
N ILE A 68 -7.89 -3.00 4.08
CA ILE A 68 -6.83 -3.89 4.58
C ILE A 68 -6.92 -3.86 6.09
N LYS A 69 -7.27 -4.99 6.71
CA LYS A 69 -7.50 -5.05 8.15
C LYS A 69 -6.21 -5.18 8.95
N ALA A 70 -6.18 -4.53 10.11
CA ALA A 70 -5.07 -4.63 11.04
C ALA A 70 -4.85 -6.09 11.46
N GLY A 71 -3.60 -6.48 11.62
CA GLY A 71 -3.23 -7.82 12.05
C GLY A 71 -3.29 -8.88 10.97
N LEU A 72 -3.79 -8.55 9.78
CA LEU A 72 -3.89 -9.49 8.68
C LEU A 72 -2.70 -9.30 7.73
N THR A 73 -1.97 -10.37 7.45
CA THR A 73 -0.88 -10.34 6.48
C THR A 73 -1.45 -10.17 5.08
N HIS A 74 -0.90 -9.23 4.33
CA HIS A 74 -1.33 -9.05 2.95
C HIS A 74 -0.14 -8.75 2.03
N GLY A 75 -0.35 -8.97 0.75
CA GLY A 75 0.61 -8.66 -0.30
C GLY A 75 -0.12 -8.32 -1.58
N VAL A 76 0.59 -7.68 -2.52
CA VAL A 76 0.03 -7.24 -3.79
C VAL A 76 1.02 -7.57 -4.89
N LYS A 77 0.53 -8.14 -6.00
CA LYS A 77 1.34 -8.36 -7.21
C LYS A 77 0.65 -7.70 -8.39
N ALA A 78 1.37 -6.87 -9.11
CA ALA A 78 0.85 -6.20 -10.30
C ALA A 78 0.76 -7.16 -11.48
N ILE A 79 -0.43 -7.30 -12.06
CA ILE A 79 -0.62 -8.05 -13.29
C ILE A 79 -0.29 -7.15 -14.48
N THR A 80 -0.70 -5.88 -14.40
CA THR A 80 -0.36 -4.83 -15.36
C THR A 80 0.37 -3.72 -14.61
N ASP A 81 0.83 -2.68 -15.31
CA ASP A 81 1.28 -1.47 -14.65
C ASP A 81 0.11 -0.90 -13.83
N CYS A 82 0.36 -0.49 -12.60
CA CYS A 82 -0.69 0.00 -11.70
C CYS A 82 -0.27 1.17 -10.84
N VAL A 83 -1.30 1.91 -10.41
CA VAL A 83 -1.16 2.97 -9.40
C VAL A 83 -2.01 2.56 -8.20
N TRP A 84 -1.38 2.50 -7.04
CA TRP A 84 -1.99 2.03 -5.79
C TRP A 84 -1.79 3.05 -4.69
N PHE A 85 -2.87 3.37 -3.97
CA PHE A 85 -2.82 4.27 -2.82
C PHE A 85 -3.12 3.51 -1.54
N CYS A 86 -2.31 3.73 -0.49
CA CYS A 86 -2.64 3.30 0.87
C CYS A 86 -2.95 4.55 1.68
N ILE A 87 -4.10 4.58 2.34
CA ILE A 87 -4.59 5.76 3.05
C ILE A 87 -4.69 5.46 4.54
N HIS A 88 -4.02 6.27 5.35
CA HIS A 88 -3.96 6.09 6.81
C HIS A 88 -4.32 7.37 7.54
N ALA A 89 -4.99 7.24 8.69
CA ALA A 89 -5.20 8.36 9.61
C ALA A 89 -3.96 8.46 10.50
N THR A 90 -3.21 9.53 10.38
CA THR A 90 -2.03 9.80 11.20
C THR A 90 -1.66 11.27 11.12
N ASP A 91 -1.09 11.81 12.19
CA ASP A 91 -0.53 13.16 12.22
C ASP A 91 0.94 13.18 11.84
N GLU A 92 1.56 12.03 11.66
CA GLU A 92 2.96 11.96 11.27
C GLU A 92 3.14 12.47 9.85
N THR A 93 4.12 13.37 9.66
CA THR A 93 4.42 13.96 8.35
C THR A 93 5.82 13.63 7.85
N ASP A 94 6.59 12.85 8.59
CA ASP A 94 7.92 12.43 8.18
C ASP A 94 7.83 11.09 7.44
N PRO A 95 8.14 11.06 6.12
CA PRO A 95 8.07 9.80 5.36
C PRO A 95 8.91 8.67 5.95
N SER A 96 10.02 9.00 6.62
CA SER A 96 10.89 7.98 7.19
C SER A 96 10.29 7.32 8.44
N LYS A 97 9.31 7.97 9.09
CA LYS A 97 8.71 7.49 10.33
C LYS A 97 7.33 6.87 10.13
N VAL A 98 6.61 7.27 9.10
CA VAL A 98 5.23 6.82 8.90
C VAL A 98 5.14 5.30 8.74
N ASP A 99 6.08 4.69 8.02
CA ASP A 99 6.09 3.23 7.85
C ASP A 99 6.36 2.50 9.18
N GLU A 100 7.21 3.08 10.03
CA GLU A 100 7.52 2.48 11.34
C GLU A 100 6.29 2.44 12.24
N ILE A 101 5.43 3.44 12.13
CA ILE A 101 4.20 3.54 12.94
C ILE A 101 3.12 2.59 12.41
N LEU A 102 2.98 2.50 11.09
CA LEU A 102 1.84 1.84 10.46
C LEU A 102 2.06 0.38 10.13
N ILE A 103 3.30 -0.04 9.91
CA ILE A 103 3.63 -1.41 9.55
C ILE A 103 4.24 -2.13 10.74
N LYS A 104 3.63 -3.26 11.12
CA LYS A 104 4.05 -4.03 12.28
C LYS A 104 5.14 -5.03 11.89
N GLY A 105 6.26 -5.01 12.63
CA GLY A 105 7.28 -6.06 12.53
C GLY A 105 8.23 -5.95 11.35
N ASP A 106 8.26 -4.81 10.69
CA ASP A 106 9.21 -4.59 9.57
C ASP A 106 10.35 -3.66 9.95
#